data_e9e4685b217f0323f0a696e43a8592c8
#
_entry.id   e9e4685b217f0323f0a696e43a8592c8
#
_cell.length_a   1.000
_cell.length_b   1.000
_cell.length_c   1.000
_cell.angle_alpha   90.00
_cell.angle_beta   90.00
_cell.angle_gamma   90.00
#
_symmetry.space_group_name_H-M   'P 1'
#
loop_
_entity.id
_entity.type
_entity.pdbx_description
1 polymer ?
#
loop_
_entity_poly.entity_id
_entity_poly.type
_entity_poly.pdbx_seq_one_letter_code
_entity_poly.pdbx_strand_id
1 'polypeptide(L)'
;MKEIKYIVENERDLLWGLSITTVGCETIGKGMKYPTANHQQGYYFDPQKGRVLQDYQLVYIPEGSGTFRTQSVETTSVKAGTMFLLFPDEWHTYAPDVNVGWKQYWICLLYT
;
A
#
# COMPACT_ATOMS: atom_id res chain seq x y z
N MET A 1 -4.84 -6.86 -13.40
CA MET A 1 -3.75 -6.06 -13.96
C MET A 1 -2.96 -5.40 -12.85
N LYS A 2 -1.66 -5.33 -13.03
CA LYS A 2 -0.76 -4.77 -12.02
C LYS A 2 0.26 -3.87 -12.71
N GLU A 3 0.40 -2.65 -12.22
CA GLU A 3 1.41 -1.71 -12.70
C GLU A 3 2.14 -1.09 -11.52
N ILE A 4 3.46 -1.04 -11.60
CA ILE A 4 4.30 -0.45 -10.55
C ILE A 4 5.39 0.37 -11.23
N LYS A 5 5.61 1.58 -10.74
CA LYS A 5 6.73 2.43 -11.14
C LYS A 5 7.56 2.79 -9.93
N TYR A 6 8.85 2.59 -10.05
CA TYR A 6 9.83 3.02 -9.06
C TYR A 6 10.48 4.29 -9.60
N ILE A 7 10.43 5.36 -8.82
CA ILE A 7 10.82 6.69 -9.27
C ILE A 7 12.14 7.07 -8.64
N VAL A 8 13.08 7.51 -9.49
CA VAL A 8 14.37 8.00 -9.03
C VAL A 8 14.24 9.48 -8.70
N GLU A 9 14.63 9.86 -7.48
CA GLU A 9 14.61 11.24 -7.04
C GLU A 9 15.65 12.06 -7.77
N ASN A 10 15.37 13.34 -8.01
CA ASN A 10 16.35 14.30 -8.49
C ASN A 10 16.53 15.41 -7.44
N GLU A 11 17.50 16.32 -7.66
CA GLU A 11 17.78 17.38 -6.71
C GLU A 11 16.59 18.30 -6.47
N ARG A 12 15.77 18.52 -7.47
CA ARG A 12 14.57 19.35 -7.37
C ARG A 12 13.56 18.73 -6.40
N ASP A 13 13.37 17.42 -6.49
CA ASP A 13 12.45 16.70 -5.62
C ASP A 13 12.89 16.83 -4.16
N LEU A 14 14.19 16.74 -3.91
CA LEU A 14 14.73 16.88 -2.56
C LEU A 14 14.48 18.27 -1.97
N LEU A 15 14.47 19.30 -2.80
CA LEU A 15 14.23 20.68 -2.35
C LEU A 15 12.79 20.90 -1.86
N TRP A 16 11.85 20.08 -2.33
CA TRP A 16 10.47 20.16 -1.88
C TRP A 16 10.26 19.52 -0.51
N GLY A 17 11.22 18.75 0.00
CA GLY A 17 11.10 18.05 1.28
C GLY A 17 10.22 16.79 1.23
N LEU A 18 9.69 16.46 0.07
CA LEU A 18 8.84 15.30 -0.13
C LEU A 18 9.02 14.81 -1.56
N SER A 19 9.26 13.52 -1.71
CA SER A 19 9.42 12.93 -3.04
C SER A 19 8.65 11.62 -3.15
N ILE A 20 8.23 11.29 -4.37
CA ILE A 20 7.53 10.04 -4.66
C ILE A 20 8.56 9.00 -5.01
N THR A 21 8.55 7.86 -4.30
CA THR A 21 9.48 6.75 -4.55
C THR A 21 8.86 5.65 -5.39
N THR A 22 7.57 5.40 -5.24
CA THR A 22 6.86 4.33 -5.94
C THR A 22 5.42 4.73 -6.17
N VAL A 23 4.90 4.42 -7.34
CA VAL A 23 3.47 4.48 -7.61
C VAL A 23 3.05 3.16 -8.23
N GLY A 24 1.83 2.73 -7.96
CA GLY A 24 1.36 1.50 -8.55
C GLY A 24 -0.13 1.31 -8.44
N CYS A 25 -0.60 0.31 -9.16
CA CYS A 25 -1.98 -0.15 -9.06
C CYS A 25 -2.03 -1.65 -9.29
N GLU A 26 -3.03 -2.28 -8.69
CA GLU A 26 -3.21 -3.72 -8.82
C GLU A 26 -4.67 -4.06 -8.57
N THR A 27 -5.18 -5.02 -9.34
CA THR A 27 -6.51 -5.60 -9.08
C THR A 27 -6.32 -7.01 -8.56
N ILE A 28 -6.83 -7.25 -7.35
CA ILE A 28 -6.84 -8.57 -6.72
C ILE A 28 -8.27 -9.07 -6.78
N GLY A 29 -8.52 -10.05 -7.65
CA GLY A 29 -9.86 -10.61 -7.83
C GLY A 29 -10.25 -11.54 -6.68
N LYS A 30 -11.54 -11.87 -6.64
CA LYS A 30 -12.08 -12.83 -5.70
C LYS A 30 -11.31 -14.14 -5.76
N GLY A 31 -10.89 -14.64 -4.61
CA GLY A 31 -10.16 -15.89 -4.50
C GLY A 31 -8.69 -15.85 -4.90
N MET A 32 -8.19 -14.72 -5.36
CA MET A 32 -6.77 -14.60 -5.68
C MET A 32 -5.92 -14.55 -4.42
N LYS A 33 -4.74 -15.13 -4.53
CA LYS A 33 -3.76 -15.08 -3.44
C LYS A 33 -3.22 -13.66 -3.28
N TYR A 34 -3.15 -13.20 -2.05
CA TYR A 34 -2.60 -11.90 -1.72
C TYR A 34 -1.51 -12.05 -0.63
N PRO A 35 -0.38 -11.37 -0.74
CA PRO A 35 0.01 -10.48 -1.85
C PRO A 35 0.38 -11.26 -3.10
N THR A 36 0.27 -10.59 -4.26
CA THR A 36 0.68 -11.19 -5.52
C THR A 36 2.20 -11.17 -5.66
N ALA A 37 2.73 -12.05 -6.51
CA ALA A 37 4.17 -12.11 -6.78
C ALA A 37 4.68 -10.85 -7.50
N ASN A 38 6.00 -10.72 -7.62
CA ASN A 38 6.70 -9.67 -8.38
C ASN A 38 6.70 -8.28 -7.74
N HIS A 39 6.55 -8.19 -6.42
CA HIS A 39 6.86 -6.97 -5.71
C HIS A 39 8.37 -6.85 -5.49
N GLN A 40 8.88 -5.63 -5.49
CA GLN A 40 10.24 -5.37 -5.09
C GLN A 40 10.41 -5.77 -3.62
N GLN A 41 11.58 -6.32 -3.29
CA GLN A 41 11.91 -6.68 -1.92
C GLN A 41 11.70 -5.49 -0.98
N GLY A 42 11.03 -5.73 0.14
CA GLY A 42 10.64 -4.69 1.09
C GLY A 42 9.21 -4.21 0.92
N TYR A 43 8.62 -4.39 -0.26
CA TYR A 43 7.21 -4.06 -0.50
C TYR A 43 6.30 -5.30 -0.49
N TYR A 44 6.88 -6.48 -0.61
CA TYR A 44 6.14 -7.74 -0.44
C TYR A 44 6.02 -8.03 1.05
N PHE A 45 4.83 -8.37 1.51
CA PHE A 45 4.63 -8.73 2.90
C PHE A 45 3.51 -9.76 3.05
N ASP A 46 3.60 -10.54 4.13
CA ASP A 46 2.55 -11.47 4.53
C ASP A 46 1.52 -10.70 5.37
N PRO A 47 0.24 -10.63 4.96
CA PRO A 47 -0.77 -9.89 5.73
C PRO A 47 -0.95 -10.38 7.17
N GLN A 48 -0.61 -11.64 7.46
CA GLN A 48 -0.70 -12.16 8.83
C GLN A 48 0.43 -11.65 9.71
N LYS A 49 1.58 -11.37 9.12
CA LYS A 49 2.76 -10.85 9.84
C LYS A 49 2.83 -9.34 9.83
N GLY A 50 2.29 -8.72 8.77
CA GLY A 50 2.42 -7.29 8.56
C GLY A 50 3.84 -6.88 8.17
N ARG A 51 4.09 -5.59 8.23
CA ARG A 51 5.41 -5.02 7.91
C ARG A 51 5.59 -3.66 8.54
N VAL A 52 6.82 -3.16 8.48
CA VAL A 52 7.18 -1.78 8.81
C VAL A 52 7.89 -1.19 7.60
N LEU A 53 7.42 -0.05 7.13
CA LEU A 53 8.05 0.68 6.03
C LEU A 53 8.82 1.89 6.56
N GLN A 54 9.75 2.38 5.76
CA GLN A 54 10.51 3.60 6.08
C GLN A 54 9.95 4.84 5.39
N ASP A 55 9.04 4.67 4.45
CA ASP A 55 8.36 5.77 3.75
C ASP A 55 6.88 5.80 4.12
N TYR A 56 6.24 6.93 3.82
CA TYR A 56 4.79 7.04 3.88
C TYR A 56 4.21 6.28 2.69
N GLN A 57 3.06 5.66 2.89
CA GLN A 57 2.32 5.06 1.79
C GLN A 57 0.86 5.47 1.88
N LEU A 58 0.35 6.06 0.81
CA LEU A 58 -1.05 6.38 0.67
C LEU A 58 -1.69 5.32 -0.21
N VAL A 59 -2.73 4.67 0.28
CA VAL A 59 -3.43 3.59 -0.42
C VAL A 59 -4.87 4.01 -0.65
N TYR A 60 -5.35 3.83 -1.89
CA TYR A 60 -6.73 4.13 -2.27
C TYR A 60 -7.39 2.88 -2.84
N ILE A 61 -8.57 2.56 -2.32
CA ILE A 61 -9.35 1.38 -2.72
C ILE A 61 -10.64 1.86 -3.40
N PRO A 62 -10.64 2.01 -4.74
CA PRO A 62 -11.84 2.47 -5.43
C PRO A 62 -12.94 1.42 -5.54
N GLU A 63 -12.57 0.12 -5.49
CA GLU A 63 -13.51 -0.97 -5.68
C GLU A 63 -13.15 -2.12 -4.74
N GLY A 64 -14.16 -2.83 -4.27
CA GLY A 64 -13.99 -4.02 -3.44
C GLY A 64 -14.03 -3.72 -1.95
N SER A 65 -13.52 -4.64 -1.16
CA SER A 65 -13.49 -4.53 0.30
C SER A 65 -12.36 -5.33 0.90
N GLY A 66 -12.04 -5.03 2.13
CA GLY A 66 -11.00 -5.71 2.87
C GLY A 66 -10.86 -5.13 4.26
N THR A 67 -9.66 -5.25 4.81
CA THR A 67 -9.35 -4.75 6.16
C THR A 67 -7.98 -4.12 6.19
N PHE A 68 -7.77 -3.19 7.13
CA PHE A 68 -6.43 -2.75 7.48
C PHE A 68 -6.30 -2.59 9.00
N ARG A 69 -5.08 -2.67 9.48
CA ARG A 69 -4.75 -2.54 10.89
C ARG A 69 -3.35 -1.97 11.02
N THR A 70 -3.15 -1.09 12.00
CA THR A 70 -1.82 -0.59 12.34
C THR A 70 -1.57 -0.79 13.83
N GLN A 71 -0.39 -0.42 14.28
CA GLN A 71 -0.04 -0.48 15.69
C GLN A 71 -0.96 0.40 16.54
N SER A 72 -1.41 1.53 16.00
CA SER A 72 -2.27 2.50 16.70
C SER A 72 -3.74 2.43 16.32
N VAL A 73 -4.08 1.70 15.25
CA VAL A 73 -5.46 1.61 14.74
C VAL A 73 -5.90 0.15 14.70
N GLU A 74 -7.00 -0.15 15.37
CA GLU A 74 -7.56 -1.50 15.37
C GLU A 74 -8.02 -1.93 13.97
N THR A 75 -8.27 -3.22 13.78
CA THR A 75 -8.76 -3.76 12.52
C THR A 75 -10.00 -2.98 12.06
N THR A 76 -9.88 -2.39 10.89
CA THR A 76 -10.88 -1.50 10.32
C THR A 76 -11.31 -2.04 8.97
N SER A 77 -12.62 -2.03 8.72
CA SER A 77 -13.17 -2.42 7.42
C SER A 77 -12.82 -1.39 6.37
N VAL A 78 -12.37 -1.86 5.22
CA VAL A 78 -12.08 -1.05 4.05
C VAL A 78 -13.17 -1.31 3.03
N LYS A 79 -13.80 -0.24 2.55
CA LYS A 79 -14.85 -0.29 1.52
C LYS A 79 -14.42 0.49 0.30
N ALA A 80 -15.12 0.29 -0.81
CA ALA A 80 -14.91 1.10 -2.02
C ALA A 80 -14.96 2.60 -1.66
N GLY A 81 -13.99 3.36 -2.12
CA GLY A 81 -13.86 4.77 -1.84
C GLY A 81 -13.03 5.10 -0.60
N THR A 82 -12.44 4.09 0.04
CA THR A 82 -11.58 4.29 1.22
C THR A 82 -10.17 4.64 0.81
N MET A 83 -9.57 5.57 1.54
CA MET A 83 -8.16 5.93 1.44
C MET A 83 -7.55 5.85 2.82
N PHE A 84 -6.37 5.26 2.95
CA PHE A 84 -5.67 5.20 4.23
C PHE A 84 -4.18 5.52 4.06
N LEU A 85 -3.62 6.11 5.09
CA LEU A 85 -2.22 6.53 5.11
C LEU A 85 -1.44 5.65 6.08
N LEU A 86 -0.34 5.10 5.60
CA LEU A 86 0.60 4.31 6.41
C LEU A 86 1.83 5.16 6.69
N PHE A 87 2.29 5.12 7.94
CA PHE A 87 3.38 5.96 8.43
C PHE A 87 4.68 5.20 8.51
N PRO A 88 5.83 5.89 8.32
CA PRO A 88 7.14 5.27 8.56
C PRO A 88 7.23 4.75 9.99
N ASP A 89 7.94 3.65 10.17
CA ASP A 89 8.23 3.02 11.45
C ASP A 89 7.01 2.48 12.20
N GLU A 90 5.81 2.63 11.68
CA GLU A 90 4.62 2.06 12.28
C GLU A 90 4.28 0.73 11.62
N TRP A 91 4.14 -0.32 12.42
CA TRP A 91 3.71 -1.63 11.93
C TRP A 91 2.29 -1.54 11.37
N HIS A 92 2.07 -2.18 10.23
CA HIS A 92 0.76 -2.21 9.61
C HIS A 92 0.53 -3.52 8.84
N THR A 93 -0.74 -3.80 8.57
CA THR A 93 -1.15 -4.83 7.63
C THR A 93 -2.48 -4.44 6.99
N TYR A 94 -2.69 -4.91 5.78
CA TYR A 94 -3.96 -4.76 5.06
C TYR A 94 -4.09 -5.87 4.04
N ALA A 95 -5.32 -6.22 3.70
CA ALA A 95 -5.58 -7.25 2.70
C ALA A 95 -7.02 -7.14 2.20
N PRO A 96 -7.27 -7.53 0.94
CA PRO A 96 -8.63 -7.63 0.44
C PRO A 96 -9.36 -8.80 1.08
N ASP A 97 -10.69 -8.69 1.14
CA ASP A 97 -11.56 -9.79 1.49
C ASP A 97 -11.44 -10.86 0.39
N VAL A 98 -11.10 -12.08 0.77
CA VAL A 98 -10.89 -13.17 -0.18
C VAL A 98 -12.14 -13.48 -1.00
N ASN A 99 -13.31 -13.20 -0.48
CA ASN A 99 -14.58 -13.45 -1.16
C ASN A 99 -15.04 -12.33 -2.08
N VAL A 100 -14.32 -11.21 -2.08
CA VAL A 100 -14.69 -10.02 -2.86
C VAL A 100 -13.53 -9.54 -3.74
N GLY A 101 -12.35 -9.43 -3.14
CA GLY A 101 -11.20 -8.80 -3.80
C GLY A 101 -11.27 -7.29 -3.70
N TRP A 102 -10.27 -6.62 -4.25
CA TRP A 102 -10.27 -5.17 -4.36
C TRP A 102 -9.34 -4.69 -5.48
N LYS A 103 -9.52 -3.44 -5.86
CA LYS A 103 -8.57 -2.70 -6.69
C LYS A 103 -7.85 -1.72 -5.78
N GLN A 104 -6.53 -1.63 -5.92
CA GLN A 104 -5.74 -0.73 -5.08
C GLN A 104 -4.82 0.14 -5.95
N TYR A 105 -4.71 1.41 -5.55
CA TYR A 105 -3.68 2.32 -6.02
C TYR A 105 -2.83 2.70 -4.82
N TRP A 106 -1.52 2.89 -5.03
CA TRP A 106 -0.67 3.37 -3.94
C TRP A 106 0.39 4.34 -4.44
N ILE A 107 0.79 5.21 -3.53
CA ILE A 107 1.89 6.14 -3.72
C ILE A 107 2.76 6.04 -2.46
N CYS A 108 4.04 5.75 -2.65
CA CYS A 108 5.02 5.78 -1.57
C CYS A 108 5.75 7.11 -1.62
N LEU A 109 5.88 7.75 -0.46
CA LEU A 109 6.44 9.08 -0.33
C LEU A 109 7.56 9.05 0.70
N LEU A 110 8.66 9.71 0.38
CA LEU A 110 9.77 9.88 1.30
C LEU A 110 9.85 11.36 1.70
N TYR A 111 9.88 11.57 3.00
CA TYR A 111 10.00 12.90 3.59
C TYR A 111 11.47 13.21 3.85
N THR A 112 11.93 14.35 3.37
CA THR A 112 13.32 14.77 3.53
C THR A 112 13.46 16.07 4.31
#